data_621e0f0969ebe4d17a23d9c81e6b465a
#
_entry.id   621e0f0969ebe4d17a23d9c81e6b465a
#
_cell.length_a   1.000
_cell.length_b   1.000
_cell.length_c   1.000
_cell.angle_alpha   90.00
_cell.angle_beta   90.00
_cell.angle_gamma   90.00
#
_symmetry.space_group_name_H-M   'P 1'
#
loop_
_entity.id
_entity.type
_entity.pdbx_description
1 polymer ?
#
loop_
_entity_poly.entity_id
_entity_poly.type
_entity_poly.pdbx_seq_one_letter_code
_entity_poly.pdbx_strand_id
1 'polypeptide(L)' 'MRQRVLSLFAVMAVFLALSPATSARGRHPEIRAALDALRDARAHLQAAAHDYHGHRADAIRATDEAIHQLEICMQYD' A
#
# COMPACT_ATOMS: atom_id res chain seq x y z
N MET A 1 -19.97 -27.65 -8.11
CA MET A 1 -20.62 -26.42 -7.63
C MET A 1 -20.39 -26.14 -6.17
N ARG A 2 -20.56 -27.11 -5.31
CA ARG A 2 -20.36 -26.91 -3.87
C ARG A 2 -18.92 -26.57 -3.52
N GLN A 3 -17.98 -27.16 -4.23
CA GLN A 3 -16.56 -26.90 -3.98
C GLN A 3 -16.15 -25.48 -4.30
N ARG A 4 -16.75 -24.89 -5.32
CA ARG A 4 -16.43 -23.51 -5.69
C ARG A 4 -16.88 -22.52 -4.63
N VAL A 5 -18.02 -22.75 -4.02
CA VAL A 5 -18.52 -21.90 -2.95
C VAL A 5 -17.61 -21.98 -1.74
N LEU A 6 -17.16 -23.16 -1.39
CA LEU A 6 -16.24 -23.35 -0.28
C LEU A 6 -14.90 -22.63 -0.51
N SER A 7 -14.41 -22.67 -1.75
CA SER A 7 -13.18 -21.95 -2.09
C SER A 7 -13.31 -20.45 -1.91
N LEU A 8 -14.45 -19.89 -2.29
CA LEU A 8 -14.70 -18.48 -2.11
C LEU A 8 -14.70 -18.07 -0.64
N PHE A 9 -15.31 -18.87 0.20
CA PHE A 9 -15.31 -18.60 1.64
C PHE A 9 -13.92 -18.66 2.22
N ALA A 10 -13.10 -19.61 1.79
CA ALA A 10 -11.73 -19.70 2.27
C ALA A 10 -10.91 -18.48 1.93
N VAL A 11 -11.05 -17.96 0.71
CA VAL A 11 -10.34 -16.75 0.29
C VAL A 11 -10.78 -15.54 1.12
N MET A 12 -12.06 -15.40 1.36
CA MET A 12 -12.56 -14.29 2.16
C MET A 12 -12.07 -14.37 3.60
N ALA A 13 -11.99 -15.55 4.17
CA ALA A 13 -11.49 -15.72 5.53
C ALA A 13 -10.04 -15.28 5.66
N VAL A 14 -9.20 -15.61 4.70
CA VAL A 14 -7.80 -15.18 4.69
C VAL A 14 -7.70 -13.67 4.59
N PHE A 15 -8.49 -13.06 3.73
CA PHE A 15 -8.50 -11.61 3.57
C PHE A 15 -8.89 -10.91 4.87
N LEU A 16 -9.93 -11.38 5.52
CA LEU A 16 -10.39 -10.82 6.80
C LEU A 16 -9.34 -10.98 7.91
N ALA A 17 -8.61 -12.06 7.90
CA ALA A 17 -7.59 -12.30 8.91
C ALA A 17 -6.44 -11.29 8.85
N LEU A 18 -6.20 -10.67 7.69
CA LEU A 18 -5.15 -9.66 7.54
C LEU A 18 -5.60 -8.26 7.93
N SER A 19 -6.90 -8.01 8.00
CA SER A 19 -7.43 -6.67 8.23
C SER A 19 -7.21 -6.12 9.63
N PRO A 20 -7.39 -6.89 10.71
CA PRO A 20 -7.39 -6.31 12.06
C PRO A 20 -6.02 -5.93 12.59
N ALA A 21 -4.95 -6.36 11.96
CA ALA A 21 -3.61 -6.23 12.54
C ALA A 21 -3.09 -4.80 12.58
N THR A 22 -3.70 -3.88 11.83
CA THR A 22 -3.18 -2.52 11.68
C THR A 22 -3.84 -1.51 12.60
N SER A 23 -4.96 -1.85 13.23
CA SER A 23 -5.78 -0.87 13.94
C SER A 23 -5.26 -0.48 15.30
N ALA A 24 -4.25 -1.16 15.85
CA ALA A 24 -3.76 -0.94 17.20
C ALA A 24 -2.48 -0.10 17.26
N ARG A 25 -2.10 0.56 16.19
CA ARG A 25 -0.78 1.17 16.04
C ARG A 25 -0.73 2.65 16.36
N GLY A 26 -1.63 3.18 17.16
CA GLY A 26 -1.61 4.58 17.54
C GLY A 26 -2.32 5.46 16.54
N ARG A 27 -1.89 6.73 16.48
CA ARG A 27 -2.56 7.74 15.63
C ARG A 27 -2.31 7.49 14.16
N HIS A 28 -3.33 7.69 13.36
CA HIS A 28 -3.26 7.60 11.89
C HIS A 28 -2.78 6.24 11.37
N PRO A 29 -3.37 5.13 11.84
CA PRO A 29 -2.87 3.82 11.42
C PRO A 29 -3.00 3.57 9.92
N GLU A 30 -4.07 4.05 9.29
CA GLU A 30 -4.25 3.86 7.85
C GLU A 30 -3.30 4.75 7.05
N ILE A 31 -3.05 5.97 7.49
CA ILE A 31 -2.09 6.84 6.84
C ILE A 31 -0.68 6.26 6.95
N ARG A 32 -0.34 5.73 8.11
CA ARG A 32 0.97 5.09 8.29
C ARG A 32 1.13 3.87 7.38
N ALA A 33 0.10 3.05 7.27
CA ALA A 33 0.13 1.89 6.38
C ALA A 33 0.32 2.31 4.92
N ALA A 34 -0.36 3.38 4.50
CA ALA A 34 -0.22 3.91 3.15
C ALA A 34 1.19 4.45 2.92
N LEU A 35 1.77 5.15 3.90
CA LEU A 35 3.15 5.63 3.81
C LEU A 35 4.13 4.48 3.60
N ASP A 36 4.00 3.44 4.40
CA ASP A 36 4.90 2.29 4.29
C ASP A 36 4.77 1.62 2.92
N ALA A 37 3.54 1.46 2.43
CA ALA A 37 3.30 0.87 1.12
C ALA A 37 3.89 1.72 -0.01
N LEU A 38 3.77 3.03 0.08
CA LEU A 38 4.34 3.94 -0.93
C LEU A 38 5.86 3.94 -0.90
N ARG A 39 6.45 3.87 0.27
CA ARG A 39 7.92 3.78 0.39
C ARG A 39 8.43 2.48 -0.22
N ASP A 40 7.74 1.38 -0.01
CA ASP A 40 8.08 0.12 -0.66
C ASP A 40 7.93 0.22 -2.18
N ALA A 41 6.85 0.81 -2.65
CA ALA A 41 6.62 1.00 -4.07
C ALA A 41 7.73 1.87 -4.68
N ARG A 42 8.14 2.93 -3.98
CA ARG A 42 9.22 3.78 -4.44
C ARG A 42 10.53 3.00 -4.60
N ALA A 43 10.84 2.15 -3.64
CA ALA A 43 12.05 1.33 -3.70
C ALA A 43 12.01 0.39 -4.91
N HIS A 44 10.86 -0.20 -5.18
CA HIS A 44 10.70 -1.06 -6.36
C HIS A 44 10.86 -0.27 -7.66
N LEU A 45 10.30 0.93 -7.72
CA LEU A 45 10.44 1.78 -8.89
C LEU A 45 11.90 2.16 -9.14
N GLN A 46 12.65 2.44 -8.08
CA GLN A 46 14.08 2.75 -8.21
C GLN A 46 14.90 1.54 -8.66
N ALA A 47 14.49 0.35 -8.26
CA ALA A 47 15.19 -0.88 -8.61
C ALA A 47 14.80 -1.42 -9.99
N ALA A 48 13.74 -0.91 -10.61
CA ALA A 48 13.28 -1.39 -11.89
C ALA A 48 14.35 -1.21 -12.98
N ALA A 49 14.46 -2.19 -13.87
CA ALA A 49 15.57 -2.28 -14.80
C ALA A 49 15.51 -1.28 -15.96
N HIS A 50 14.33 -0.82 -16.31
CA HIS A 50 14.15 0.03 -17.50
C HIS A 50 13.45 1.31 -17.15
N ASP A 51 13.61 2.31 -18.01
CA ASP A 51 13.02 3.63 -17.80
C ASP A 51 11.60 3.74 -18.34
N TYR A 52 11.23 2.87 -19.29
CA TYR A 52 9.87 2.86 -19.87
C TYR A 52 9.49 4.22 -20.43
N HIS A 53 10.36 4.78 -21.28
CA HIS A 53 10.15 6.09 -21.93
C HIS A 53 9.93 7.24 -20.95
N GLY A 54 10.59 7.18 -19.80
CA GLY A 54 10.48 8.23 -18.80
C GLY A 54 9.32 8.05 -17.83
N HIS A 55 8.47 7.06 -18.04
CA HIS A 55 7.31 6.86 -17.17
C HIS A 55 7.71 6.37 -15.79
N ARG A 56 8.84 5.64 -15.66
CA ARG A 56 9.34 5.23 -14.36
C ARG A 56 9.72 6.45 -13.51
N ALA A 57 10.42 7.41 -14.11
CA ALA A 57 10.80 8.64 -13.41
C ALA A 57 9.55 9.44 -13.01
N ASP A 58 8.56 9.51 -13.89
CA ASP A 58 7.30 10.18 -13.56
C ASP A 58 6.58 9.49 -12.42
N ALA A 59 6.58 8.16 -12.39
CA ALA A 59 5.97 7.39 -11.31
C ALA A 59 6.69 7.64 -9.99
N ILE A 60 8.00 7.75 -9.99
CA ILE A 60 8.76 8.05 -8.78
C ILE A 60 8.37 9.43 -8.25
N ARG A 61 8.27 10.43 -9.13
CA ARG A 61 7.87 11.78 -8.71
C ARG A 61 6.47 11.80 -8.13
N ALA A 62 5.54 11.10 -8.75
CA ALA A 62 4.17 11.03 -8.26
C ALA A 62 4.11 10.32 -6.89
N THR A 63 4.90 9.27 -6.73
CA THR A 63 4.99 8.55 -5.46
C THR A 63 5.58 9.45 -4.37
N ASP A 64 6.64 10.19 -4.69
CA ASP A 64 7.24 11.14 -3.75
C ASP A 64 6.25 12.20 -3.30
N GLU A 65 5.45 12.72 -4.24
CA GLU A 65 4.43 13.70 -3.89
C GLU A 65 3.37 13.11 -2.97
N ALA A 66 2.93 11.88 -3.26
CA ALA A 66 1.97 11.20 -2.39
C ALA A 66 2.54 10.96 -0.99
N ILE A 67 3.79 10.54 -0.90
CA ILE A 67 4.47 10.36 0.39
C ILE A 67 4.48 11.68 1.16
N HIS A 68 4.83 12.76 0.49
CA HIS A 68 4.87 14.09 1.10
C HIS A 68 3.51 14.49 1.68
N GLN A 69 2.46 14.28 0.92
CA GLN A 69 1.10 14.62 1.38
C GLN A 69 0.71 13.77 2.58
N LEU A 70 1.06 12.49 2.60
CA LEU A 70 0.74 11.63 3.73
C LEU A 70 1.55 12.01 4.97
N GLU A 71 2.79 12.44 4.80
CA GLU A 71 3.58 12.96 5.92
C GLU A 71 2.94 14.21 6.53
N ILE A 72 2.35 15.05 5.69
CA ILE A 72 1.58 16.19 6.18
C ILE A 72 0.38 15.72 6.98
N CYS A 73 -0.34 14.70 6.50
CA CYS A 73 -1.46 14.12 7.24
C CYS A 73 -1.07 13.70 8.66
N MET A 74 0.15 13.19 8.83
CA MET A 74 0.62 12.74 10.12
C MET A 74 0.76 13.88 11.14
N GLN A 75 0.79 15.11 10.69
CA GLN A 75 0.94 16.28 11.57
C GLN A 75 -0.39 16.74 12.16
N TYR A 76 -1.50 16.25 11.65
CA TYR A 76 -2.83 16.67 12.09
C TYR A 76 -3.43 15.63 13.03
N ASP A 77 -4.32 16.10 13.88
CA ASP A 77 -5.08 15.20 14.72
C ASP A 77 -6.34 14.74 14.01
#